data_456ffdc239a67424ba8a13f38fcf0b61
#
_entry.id   456ffdc239a67424ba8a13f38fcf0b61
#
_cell.length_a   1.000
_cell.length_b   1.000
_cell.length_c   1.000
_cell.angle_alpha   90.00
_cell.angle_beta   90.00
_cell.angle_gamma   90.00
#
_symmetry.space_group_name_H-M   'P 1'
#
loop_
_entity.id
_entity.type
_entity.pdbx_description
1 polymer ?
#
loop_
_entity_poly.entity_id
_entity_poly.type
_entity_poly.pdbx_seq_one_letter_code
_entity_poly.pdbx_strand_id
1 'polypeptide(L)'
;MEQSEQPEIRHMLAESADTKRLFGLWNQLEMHNGALYRRWNGKEKEPELLQVVVPASLRNDFLDRAHAGMCGGHLGVKRTMDQVRRRAFWIGWRRDVEKFCRRCTNCCTYFRGKLPRSAPLQPMLTGAPFERLHVDLTGPHVRSRRGSVYIVTCVDPFTKWAEAFPAPNKEAATVAAS
;
A
#
# COMPACT_ATOMS: atom_id res chain seq x y z
N MET A 1 32.11 28.91 3.82
CA MET A 1 31.45 28.29 2.65
C MET A 1 32.51 28.22 1.55
N GLU A 2 33.16 27.06 1.39
CA GLU A 2 34.10 26.86 0.27
C GLU A 2 33.25 26.59 -0.97
N GLN A 3 33.09 27.57 -1.83
CA GLN A 3 32.64 27.35 -3.20
C GLN A 3 33.83 26.79 -3.97
N SER A 4 33.87 25.47 -4.11
CA SER A 4 34.82 24.82 -5.01
C SER A 4 34.50 25.27 -6.43
N GLU A 5 35.51 25.73 -7.17
CA GLU A 5 35.35 26.06 -8.60
C GLU A 5 34.86 24.85 -9.38
N GLN A 6 33.95 25.09 -10.33
CA GLN A 6 33.41 24.03 -11.17
C GLN A 6 34.53 23.45 -12.05
N PRO A 7 34.79 22.13 -12.02
CA PRO A 7 35.79 21.50 -12.86
C PRO A 7 35.49 21.72 -14.36
N GLU A 8 36.51 21.78 -15.19
CA GLU A 8 36.29 21.88 -16.62
C GLU A 8 35.64 20.60 -17.19
N ILE A 9 34.77 20.77 -18.18
CA ILE A 9 34.01 19.68 -18.83
C ILE A 9 34.93 18.55 -19.34
N ARG A 10 36.15 18.91 -19.80
CA ARG A 10 37.12 17.91 -20.30
C ARG A 10 37.50 16.87 -19.21
N HIS A 11 37.53 17.23 -17.94
CA HIS A 11 37.82 16.30 -16.83
C HIS A 11 36.67 15.31 -16.59
N MET A 12 35.46 15.62 -17.08
CA MET A 12 34.30 14.75 -16.95
C MET A 12 34.20 13.66 -18.04
N LEU A 13 35.02 13.69 -19.09
CA LEU A 13 34.90 12.74 -20.19
C LEU A 13 35.11 11.29 -19.80
N ALA A 14 36.01 11.02 -18.86
CA ALA A 14 36.31 9.68 -18.34
C ALA A 14 35.39 9.24 -17.19
N GLU A 15 34.53 10.13 -16.67
CA GLU A 15 33.69 9.89 -15.50
C GLU A 15 32.41 9.10 -15.81
N SER A 16 31.83 8.51 -14.77
CA SER A 16 30.60 7.74 -14.87
C SER A 16 29.41 8.60 -15.36
N ALA A 17 28.39 7.96 -15.93
CA ALA A 17 27.19 8.65 -16.38
C ALA A 17 26.46 9.38 -15.21
N ASP A 18 26.52 8.83 -14.00
CA ASP A 18 25.92 9.47 -12.81
C ASP A 18 26.74 10.72 -12.42
N THR A 19 28.07 10.67 -12.46
CA THR A 19 28.96 11.81 -12.20
C THR A 19 28.69 12.94 -13.19
N LYS A 20 28.60 12.62 -14.49
CA LYS A 20 28.25 13.61 -15.55
C LYS A 20 26.91 14.28 -15.29
N ARG A 21 25.92 13.53 -14.85
CA ARG A 21 24.59 14.07 -14.53
C ARG A 21 24.61 14.94 -13.26
N LEU A 22 25.38 14.54 -12.23
CA LEU A 22 25.59 15.37 -11.04
C LEU A 22 26.32 16.67 -11.40
N PHE A 23 27.28 16.63 -12.29
CA PHE A 23 27.97 17.81 -12.80
C PHE A 23 26.98 18.82 -13.42
N GLY A 24 25.96 18.36 -14.14
CA GLY A 24 24.89 19.22 -14.67
C GLY A 24 24.04 19.90 -13.56
N LEU A 25 24.16 19.45 -12.31
CA LEU A 25 23.47 20.04 -11.17
C LEU A 25 24.43 20.84 -10.27
N TRP A 26 25.62 21.21 -10.76
CA TRP A 26 26.70 21.84 -9.99
C TRP A 26 26.23 22.98 -9.08
N ASN A 27 25.42 23.87 -9.64
CA ASN A 27 24.89 25.05 -8.91
C ASN A 27 23.95 24.70 -7.74
N GLN A 28 23.52 23.45 -7.64
CA GLN A 28 22.68 22.92 -6.57
C GLN A 28 23.49 22.09 -5.57
N LEU A 29 24.78 21.87 -5.83
CA LEU A 29 25.64 21.04 -5.00
C LEU A 29 26.47 21.88 -4.05
N GLU A 30 26.60 21.40 -2.80
CA GLU A 30 27.41 22.03 -1.79
C GLU A 30 28.04 20.98 -0.86
N MET A 31 29.24 21.30 -0.34
CA MET A 31 29.93 20.43 0.60
C MET A 31 29.67 20.88 2.04
N HIS A 32 29.25 19.95 2.91
CA HIS A 32 29.11 20.16 4.34
C HIS A 32 29.75 19.01 5.11
N ASN A 33 30.71 19.31 6.00
CA ASN A 33 31.35 18.31 6.86
C ASN A 33 31.87 17.07 6.09
N GLY A 34 32.44 17.26 4.92
CA GLY A 34 33.01 16.18 4.11
C GLY A 34 31.96 15.35 3.32
N ALA A 35 30.70 15.72 3.37
CA ALA A 35 29.65 15.09 2.60
C ALA A 35 29.07 16.05 1.55
N LEU A 36 28.72 15.49 0.39
CA LEU A 36 28.11 16.24 -0.70
C LEU A 36 26.59 16.30 -0.51
N TYR A 37 26.04 17.50 -0.59
CA TYR A 37 24.61 17.77 -0.50
C TYR A 37 24.09 18.42 -1.77
N ARG A 38 22.82 18.20 -2.04
CA ARG A 38 22.08 18.90 -3.06
C ARG A 38 21.03 19.80 -2.41
N ARG A 39 21.07 21.08 -2.75
CA ARG A 39 20.03 22.05 -2.44
C ARG A 39 18.89 21.89 -3.45
N TRP A 40 17.73 21.48 -2.96
CA TRP A 40 16.55 21.31 -3.82
C TRP A 40 15.48 22.32 -3.44
N ASN A 41 15.16 23.20 -4.36
CA ASN A 41 14.09 24.14 -4.22
C ASN A 41 12.81 23.50 -4.74
N GLY A 42 11.87 23.21 -3.85
CA GLY A 42 10.57 22.67 -4.19
C GLY A 42 9.76 23.61 -5.09
N LYS A 43 8.58 23.19 -5.45
CA LYS A 43 7.60 24.08 -6.09
C LYS A 43 7.21 25.19 -5.10
N GLU A 44 6.76 26.34 -5.58
CA GLU A 44 6.53 27.65 -4.90
C GLU A 44 6.01 27.65 -3.44
N LYS A 45 5.58 26.50 -2.89
CA LYS A 45 5.08 26.37 -1.51
C LYS A 45 5.83 25.32 -0.67
N GLU A 46 6.83 24.67 -1.23
CA GLU A 46 7.59 23.67 -0.48
C GLU A 46 8.88 24.31 0.07
N PRO A 47 9.28 23.98 1.31
CA PRO A 47 10.52 24.49 1.87
C PRO A 47 11.72 23.97 1.09
N GLU A 48 12.78 24.76 1.04
CA GLU A 48 14.08 24.34 0.53
C GLU A 48 14.57 23.10 1.32
N LEU A 49 14.99 22.08 0.60
CA LEU A 49 15.48 20.82 1.20
C LEU A 49 16.96 20.65 0.89
N LEU A 50 17.71 20.33 1.92
CA LEU A 50 19.10 19.93 1.81
C LEU A 50 19.17 18.40 1.79
N GLN A 51 19.50 17.82 0.64
CA GLN A 51 19.50 16.38 0.39
C GLN A 51 20.93 15.87 0.35
N VAL A 52 21.30 14.89 1.19
CA VAL A 52 22.60 14.24 1.08
C VAL A 52 22.72 13.47 -0.23
N VAL A 53 23.80 13.64 -0.96
CA VAL A 53 24.09 12.85 -2.18
C VAL A 53 24.65 11.49 -1.77
N VAL A 54 23.86 10.42 -1.97
CA VAL A 54 24.19 9.08 -1.51
C VAL A 54 25.01 8.33 -2.58
N PRO A 55 26.26 7.91 -2.27
CA PRO A 55 27.08 7.11 -3.17
C PRO A 55 26.45 5.72 -3.40
N ALA A 56 26.80 5.08 -4.52
CA ALA A 56 26.19 3.81 -4.94
C ALA A 56 26.30 2.71 -3.87
N SER A 57 27.41 2.64 -3.16
CA SER A 57 27.67 1.66 -2.11
C SER A 57 26.71 1.75 -0.91
N LEU A 58 26.17 2.94 -0.61
CA LEU A 58 25.31 3.18 0.55
C LEU A 58 23.81 3.25 0.20
N ARG A 59 23.44 3.17 -1.09
CA ARG A 59 22.04 3.32 -1.52
C ARG A 59 21.12 2.23 -0.95
N ASN A 60 21.58 0.99 -0.92
CA ASN A 60 20.78 -0.13 -0.39
C ASN A 60 20.51 0.03 1.11
N ASP A 61 21.55 0.36 1.89
CA ASP A 61 21.41 0.59 3.34
C ASP A 61 20.48 1.77 3.62
N PHE A 62 20.59 2.83 2.81
CA PHE A 62 19.71 3.98 2.95
C PHE A 62 18.26 3.62 2.64
N LEU A 63 18.02 2.85 1.57
CA LEU A 63 16.68 2.38 1.18
C LEU A 63 16.08 1.46 2.23
N ASP A 64 16.87 0.57 2.80
CA ASP A 64 16.41 -0.33 3.87
C ASP A 64 15.93 0.48 5.08
N ARG A 65 16.75 1.43 5.55
CA ARG A 65 16.37 2.31 6.66
C ARG A 65 15.15 3.18 6.35
N ALA A 66 15.02 3.68 5.12
CA ALA A 66 13.89 4.50 4.71
C ALA A 66 12.59 3.70 4.53
N HIS A 67 12.68 2.41 4.18
CA HIS A 67 11.55 1.54 3.92
C HIS A 67 11.15 0.68 5.13
N ALA A 68 12.11 0.03 5.79
CA ALA A 68 11.91 -0.94 6.85
C ALA A 68 12.33 -0.45 8.24
N GLY A 69 13.07 0.66 8.35
CA GLY A 69 13.51 1.24 9.62
C GLY A 69 12.36 1.72 10.50
N MET A 70 12.67 2.14 11.74
CA MET A 70 11.64 2.58 12.73
C MET A 70 10.65 3.62 12.19
N CYS A 71 11.07 4.47 11.26
CA CYS A 71 10.19 5.44 10.60
C CYS A 71 9.63 4.95 9.26
N GLY A 72 10.09 3.81 8.74
CA GLY A 72 9.74 3.27 7.43
C GLY A 72 8.50 2.38 7.44
N GLY A 73 8.41 1.45 8.41
CA GLY A 73 7.24 0.61 8.68
C GLY A 73 6.64 -0.11 7.46
N HIS A 74 7.42 -0.39 6.43
CA HIS A 74 6.96 -0.99 5.17
C HIS A 74 5.79 -0.22 4.50
N LEU A 75 5.79 1.10 4.58
CA LEU A 75 4.67 1.97 4.20
C LEU A 75 4.39 2.08 2.69
N GLY A 76 5.02 1.27 1.87
CA GLY A 76 4.84 1.22 0.42
C GLY A 76 5.62 2.31 -0.34
N VAL A 77 5.56 2.24 -1.68
CA VAL A 77 6.41 3.03 -2.59
C VAL A 77 6.30 4.53 -2.37
N LYS A 78 5.09 5.07 -2.30
CA LYS A 78 4.88 6.53 -2.21
C LYS A 78 5.50 7.14 -0.95
N ARG A 79 5.29 6.51 0.21
CA ARG A 79 5.83 7.00 1.48
C ARG A 79 7.35 6.82 1.56
N THR A 80 7.88 5.72 1.04
CA THR A 80 9.34 5.53 0.93
C THR A 80 9.95 6.59 0.02
N MET A 81 9.32 6.90 -1.12
CA MET A 81 9.76 8.00 -2.00
C MET A 81 9.78 9.35 -1.28
N ASP A 82 8.77 9.66 -0.48
CA ASP A 82 8.73 10.91 0.27
C ASP A 82 9.84 10.98 1.33
N GLN A 83 10.11 9.88 2.04
CA GLN A 83 11.21 9.78 2.99
C GLN A 83 12.58 10.01 2.33
N VAL A 84 12.81 9.38 1.17
CA VAL A 84 14.04 9.58 0.40
C VAL A 84 14.14 11.02 -0.10
N ARG A 85 13.09 11.55 -0.73
CA ARG A 85 13.03 12.90 -1.27
C ARG A 85 13.42 13.97 -0.26
N ARG A 86 12.99 13.82 0.98
CA ARG A 86 13.25 14.82 2.04
C ARG A 86 14.68 14.82 2.54
N ARG A 87 15.44 13.75 2.35
CA ARG A 87 16.74 13.56 3.03
C ARG A 87 17.91 13.28 2.10
N ALA A 88 17.65 12.68 0.95
CA ALA A 88 18.67 12.13 0.09
C ALA A 88 18.40 12.32 -1.39
N PHE A 89 19.48 12.29 -2.16
CA PHE A 89 19.45 12.38 -3.61
C PHE A 89 20.51 11.49 -4.23
N TRP A 90 20.16 10.85 -5.35
CA TRP A 90 21.09 10.25 -6.32
C TRP A 90 20.40 10.12 -7.67
N ILE A 91 21.15 9.95 -8.72
CA ILE A 91 20.58 9.83 -10.05
C ILE A 91 19.76 8.53 -10.17
N GLY A 92 18.49 8.63 -10.54
CA GLY A 92 17.59 7.48 -10.67
C GLY A 92 16.94 6.99 -9.37
N TRP A 93 17.07 7.71 -8.26
CA TRP A 93 16.56 7.30 -6.95
C TRP A 93 15.09 6.83 -6.93
N ARG A 94 14.21 7.44 -7.74
CA ARG A 94 12.79 7.04 -7.80
C ARG A 94 12.62 5.60 -8.28
N ARG A 95 13.34 5.25 -9.36
CA ARG A 95 13.32 3.89 -9.92
C ARG A 95 13.92 2.88 -8.94
N ASP A 96 14.97 3.27 -8.22
CA ASP A 96 15.61 2.41 -7.22
C ASP A 96 14.68 2.16 -6.04
N VAL A 97 13.96 3.18 -5.55
CA VAL A 97 12.93 3.04 -4.51
C VAL A 97 11.82 2.08 -4.96
N GLU A 98 11.29 2.24 -6.18
CA GLU A 98 10.25 1.34 -6.70
C GLU A 98 10.73 -0.10 -6.76
N LYS A 99 11.93 -0.30 -7.31
CA LYS A 99 12.55 -1.62 -7.45
C LYS A 99 12.79 -2.27 -6.09
N PHE A 100 13.26 -1.48 -5.10
CA PHE A 100 13.50 -1.94 -3.74
C PHE A 100 12.18 -2.36 -3.06
N CYS A 101 11.16 -1.52 -3.07
CA CYS A 101 9.87 -1.82 -2.46
C CYS A 101 9.18 -3.03 -3.10
N ARG A 102 9.28 -3.20 -4.43
CA ARG A 102 8.71 -4.37 -5.14
C ARG A 102 9.41 -5.69 -4.80
N ARG A 103 10.66 -5.65 -4.34
CA ARG A 103 11.44 -6.82 -3.95
C ARG A 103 11.35 -7.13 -2.45
N CYS A 104 10.76 -6.25 -1.66
CA CYS A 104 10.62 -6.45 -0.24
C CYS A 104 9.68 -7.63 0.04
N THR A 105 10.21 -8.69 0.64
CA THR A 105 9.45 -9.91 0.96
C THR A 105 8.26 -9.62 1.86
N ASN A 106 8.47 -8.82 2.91
CA ASN A 106 7.39 -8.42 3.82
C ASN A 106 6.27 -7.68 3.08
N CYS A 107 6.61 -6.71 2.22
CA CYS A 107 5.60 -6.01 1.41
C CYS A 107 4.88 -6.95 0.45
N CYS A 108 5.59 -7.88 -0.20
CA CYS A 108 4.99 -8.84 -1.12
C CYS A 108 4.02 -9.78 -0.40
N THR A 109 4.34 -10.21 0.82
CA THR A 109 3.49 -11.10 1.62
C THR A 109 2.23 -10.42 2.12
N TYR A 110 2.34 -9.15 2.57
CA TYR A 110 1.21 -8.42 3.17
C TYR A 110 0.48 -7.48 2.21
N PHE A 111 1.07 -7.18 1.04
CA PHE A 111 0.43 -6.35 0.04
C PHE A 111 -0.67 -7.13 -0.66
N ARG A 112 -1.87 -7.03 -0.14
CA ARG A 112 -3.07 -7.40 -0.90
C ARG A 112 -3.16 -6.42 -2.07
N GLY A 113 -2.86 -6.89 -3.28
CA GLY A 113 -3.07 -6.13 -4.51
C GLY A 113 -4.49 -5.53 -4.54
N LYS A 114 -4.78 -4.66 -5.48
CA LYS A 114 -6.19 -4.29 -5.73
C LYS A 114 -6.96 -5.58 -5.91
N LEU A 115 -7.93 -5.83 -5.04
CA LEU A 115 -8.89 -6.89 -5.26
C LEU A 115 -9.39 -6.75 -6.71
N PRO A 116 -9.49 -7.84 -7.47
CA PRO A 116 -10.11 -7.80 -8.78
C PRO A 116 -11.44 -7.06 -8.61
N ARG A 117 -11.78 -6.22 -9.58
CA ARG A 117 -13.10 -5.55 -9.57
C ARG A 117 -14.13 -6.62 -9.34
N SER A 118 -14.91 -6.52 -8.26
CA SER A 118 -16.01 -7.45 -8.05
C SER A 118 -16.87 -7.43 -9.31
N ALA A 119 -17.22 -8.62 -9.78
CA ALA A 119 -18.17 -8.72 -10.89
C ALA A 119 -19.43 -7.91 -10.54
N PRO A 120 -20.08 -7.27 -11.51
CA PRO A 120 -21.33 -6.59 -11.26
C PRO A 120 -22.34 -7.57 -10.67
N LEU A 121 -23.08 -7.11 -9.67
CA LEU A 121 -24.16 -7.90 -9.07
C LEU A 121 -25.15 -8.29 -10.17
N GLN A 122 -25.37 -9.57 -10.31
CA GLN A 122 -26.37 -10.13 -11.23
C GLN A 122 -27.66 -10.37 -10.43
N PRO A 123 -28.81 -9.82 -10.86
CA PRO A 123 -30.08 -10.16 -10.24
C PRO A 123 -30.39 -11.64 -10.45
N MET A 124 -30.72 -12.32 -9.37
CA MET A 124 -31.20 -13.70 -9.44
C MET A 124 -32.68 -13.66 -9.77
N LEU A 125 -33.02 -14.07 -10.99
CA LEU A 125 -34.39 -14.17 -11.42
C LEU A 125 -34.97 -15.52 -10.99
N THR A 126 -36.17 -15.52 -10.44
CA THR A 126 -36.97 -16.71 -10.12
C THR A 126 -38.22 -16.69 -11.01
N GLY A 127 -38.52 -17.80 -11.69
CA GLY A 127 -39.61 -17.91 -12.63
C GLY A 127 -40.93 -18.40 -12.04
N ALA A 128 -40.89 -19.06 -10.86
CA ALA A 128 -42.06 -19.67 -10.24
C ALA A 128 -41.94 -19.67 -8.69
N PRO A 129 -43.08 -19.79 -7.96
CA PRO A 129 -43.08 -19.99 -6.52
C PRO A 129 -42.26 -21.22 -6.11
N PHE A 130 -41.49 -21.12 -5.05
CA PHE A 130 -40.65 -22.20 -4.45
C PHE A 130 -39.58 -22.76 -5.38
N GLU A 131 -39.33 -22.19 -6.55
CA GLU A 131 -38.19 -22.54 -7.38
C GLU A 131 -36.88 -22.29 -6.65
N ARG A 132 -36.85 -21.28 -5.76
CA ARG A 132 -35.72 -20.95 -4.92
C ARG A 132 -36.18 -20.43 -3.56
N LEU A 133 -35.51 -20.86 -2.49
CA LEU A 133 -35.75 -20.34 -1.17
C LEU A 133 -34.47 -19.71 -0.62
N HIS A 134 -34.60 -18.54 -0.03
CA HIS A 134 -33.53 -17.90 0.71
C HIS A 134 -33.70 -18.24 2.18
N VAL A 135 -32.74 -18.93 2.74
CA VAL A 135 -32.70 -19.30 4.15
C VAL A 135 -31.61 -18.50 4.83
N ASP A 136 -31.93 -17.89 5.95
CA ASP A 136 -31.01 -17.15 6.80
C ASP A 136 -31.21 -17.53 8.28
N LEU A 137 -30.13 -17.40 9.07
CA LEU A 137 -30.13 -17.71 10.49
C LEU A 137 -29.64 -16.49 11.28
N THR A 138 -30.48 -15.97 12.15
CA THR A 138 -30.13 -14.85 13.03
C THR A 138 -30.01 -15.28 14.47
N GLY A 139 -29.07 -14.69 15.20
CA GLY A 139 -28.81 -14.97 16.62
C GLY A 139 -27.31 -15.03 16.96
N PRO A 140 -26.95 -15.40 18.20
CA PRO A 140 -27.87 -15.81 19.27
C PRO A 140 -28.65 -14.63 19.89
N HIS A 141 -29.93 -14.84 20.08
CA HIS A 141 -30.79 -13.93 20.82
C HIS A 141 -30.96 -14.34 22.29
N VAL A 142 -31.68 -13.55 23.06
CA VAL A 142 -32.07 -13.92 24.43
C VAL A 142 -32.84 -15.24 24.37
N ARG A 143 -32.50 -16.19 25.25
CA ARG A 143 -33.11 -17.53 25.28
C ARG A 143 -34.60 -17.42 25.52
N SER A 144 -35.40 -17.99 24.66
CA SER A 144 -36.84 -18.08 24.79
C SER A 144 -37.23 -19.07 25.91
N ARG A 145 -38.50 -19.03 26.35
CA ARG A 145 -39.03 -20.01 27.31
C ARG A 145 -38.89 -21.46 26.83
N ARG A 146 -38.91 -21.71 25.55
CA ARG A 146 -38.72 -23.03 24.91
C ARG A 146 -37.28 -23.39 24.60
N GLY A 147 -36.31 -22.56 25.05
CA GLY A 147 -34.89 -22.85 24.92
C GLY A 147 -34.26 -22.39 23.62
N SER A 148 -35.00 -21.81 22.66
CA SER A 148 -34.49 -21.33 21.41
C SER A 148 -33.69 -20.03 21.55
N VAL A 149 -32.60 -19.87 20.83
CA VAL A 149 -31.71 -18.71 20.81
C VAL A 149 -31.44 -18.21 19.39
N TYR A 150 -31.89 -18.96 18.36
CA TYR A 150 -31.77 -18.58 16.96
C TYR A 150 -33.14 -18.51 16.30
N ILE A 151 -33.23 -17.79 15.22
CA ILE A 151 -34.39 -17.73 14.33
C ILE A 151 -33.91 -18.09 12.94
N VAL A 152 -34.50 -19.14 12.37
CA VAL A 152 -34.33 -19.51 10.95
C VAL A 152 -35.41 -18.76 10.18
N THR A 153 -35.03 -17.98 9.18
CA THR A 153 -35.96 -17.32 8.28
C THR A 153 -35.86 -17.96 6.89
N CYS A 154 -37.00 -18.18 6.28
CA CYS A 154 -37.12 -18.71 4.93
C CYS A 154 -37.95 -17.77 4.11
N VAL A 155 -37.42 -17.32 2.94
CA VAL A 155 -38.16 -16.38 2.07
C VAL A 155 -38.15 -16.90 0.65
N ASP A 156 -39.32 -16.97 0.05
CA ASP A 156 -39.50 -17.19 -1.39
C ASP A 156 -39.33 -15.85 -2.13
N PRO A 157 -38.26 -15.65 -2.94
CA PRO A 157 -38.03 -14.39 -3.62
C PRO A 157 -39.06 -14.11 -4.75
N PHE A 158 -39.81 -15.09 -5.23
CA PHE A 158 -40.87 -14.90 -6.24
C PHE A 158 -42.13 -14.28 -5.60
N THR A 159 -42.72 -14.97 -4.64
CA THR A 159 -43.94 -14.54 -3.99
C THR A 159 -43.76 -13.52 -2.88
N LYS A 160 -42.52 -13.37 -2.37
CA LYS A 160 -42.17 -12.61 -1.15
C LYS A 160 -42.74 -13.23 0.14
N TRP A 161 -43.24 -14.44 0.07
CA TRP A 161 -43.68 -15.18 1.24
C TRP A 161 -42.49 -15.43 2.17
N ALA A 162 -42.66 -15.17 3.45
CA ALA A 162 -41.63 -15.34 4.44
C ALA A 162 -42.17 -16.12 5.66
N GLU A 163 -41.40 -17.06 6.13
CA GLU A 163 -41.65 -17.81 7.35
C GLU A 163 -40.46 -17.72 8.30
N ALA A 164 -40.70 -17.89 9.59
CA ALA A 164 -39.65 -17.82 10.60
C ALA A 164 -39.86 -18.91 11.67
N PHE A 165 -38.81 -19.66 11.97
CA PHE A 165 -38.85 -20.79 12.88
C PHE A 165 -37.83 -20.59 14.02
N PRO A 166 -38.23 -20.82 15.30
CA PRO A 166 -37.28 -20.75 16.40
C PRO A 166 -36.40 -21.98 16.47
N ALA A 167 -35.07 -21.80 16.56
CA ALA A 167 -34.11 -22.90 16.67
C ALA A 167 -33.25 -22.80 17.93
N PRO A 168 -32.96 -23.95 18.60
CA PRO A 168 -32.14 -23.98 19.81
C PRO A 168 -30.65 -23.83 19.52
N ASN A 169 -30.20 -24.23 18.35
CA ASN A 169 -28.79 -24.14 17.89
C ASN A 169 -28.73 -23.86 16.38
N LYS A 170 -27.52 -23.74 15.84
CA LYS A 170 -27.25 -23.46 14.42
C LYS A 170 -26.79 -24.69 13.64
N GLU A 171 -27.00 -25.89 14.15
CA GLU A 171 -26.59 -27.11 13.49
C GLU A 171 -27.45 -27.40 12.25
N ALA A 172 -26.81 -27.91 11.20
CA ALA A 172 -27.48 -28.18 9.94
C ALA A 172 -28.71 -29.11 10.09
N ALA A 173 -28.62 -30.10 10.97
CA ALA A 173 -29.72 -31.01 11.26
C ALA A 173 -30.91 -30.30 11.87
N THR A 174 -30.70 -29.32 12.76
CA THR A 174 -31.73 -28.51 13.38
C THR A 174 -32.41 -27.62 12.35
N VAL A 175 -31.61 -26.95 11.52
CA VAL A 175 -32.12 -26.06 10.45
C VAL A 175 -32.92 -26.84 9.39
N ALA A 176 -32.47 -28.04 9.04
CA ALA A 176 -33.18 -28.89 8.05
C ALA A 176 -34.50 -29.48 8.60
N ALA A 177 -34.66 -29.55 9.91
CA ALA A 177 -35.88 -30.05 10.54
C ALA A 177 -36.89 -28.93 10.90
N SER A 178 -36.51 -27.66 10.73
CA SER A 178 -37.34 -26.48 10.99
C SER A 178 -38.26 -26.23 9.82
#